data_75da6e5bb6df84c66e6864bff160fd5c
#
_entry.id   75da6e5bb6df84c66e6864bff160fd5c
#
_cell.length_a   1.000
_cell.length_b   1.000
_cell.length_c   1.000
_cell.angle_alpha   90.00
_cell.angle_beta   90.00
_cell.angle_gamma   90.00
#
_symmetry.space_group_name_H-M   'P 1'
#
loop_
_entity.id
_entity.type
_entity.pdbx_description
1 polymer ?
#
loop_
_entity_poly.entity_id
_entity_poly.type
_entity_poly.pdbx_seq_one_letter_code
_entity_poly.pdbx_strand_id
1 'polypeptide(L)'
;MFFKNKNEKILSEAINSNYAVIYFKPDGTVIKANEVFLKTMGYSLEEVVGKHHSMFCEEKFTKTQEYKDGWNDLRAGKTLTAEFQRVKKDKSLIFLRASYMPVIENGKVLEVIKLAQDITKNRLKNLFFIGQVKAINKSNAVIEFDMNGNILNANDNFLNTLGYKKDDIVGKHHSIFCEENYKNSNEYKEFWKKLNRGEFDSGEYLRIGKNGKHIWIQASYNPIFDMDGKAFRVVKYATDITNRKNTMFEVEKEIKEFSNSLNTLLTTSINMLKDAKFSNENSQNATSSSQNINSIIQDLSNKIDEMQQAIIDISSKTSKNEQIAQEATIQSK
;
A
#
# COMPACT_ATOMS: atom_id res chain seq x y z
N MET A 1 60.38 -11.67 3.58
CA MET A 1 59.57 -12.73 2.94
C MET A 1 58.49 -13.30 3.89
N PHE A 2 58.77 -13.57 5.18
CA PHE A 2 57.82 -14.15 6.16
C PHE A 2 56.57 -13.29 6.44
N PHE A 3 56.65 -11.97 6.48
CA PHE A 3 55.50 -11.09 6.75
C PHE A 3 54.49 -11.01 5.59
N LYS A 4 54.93 -11.15 4.35
CA LYS A 4 54.06 -11.13 3.17
C LYS A 4 53.11 -12.34 3.17
N ASN A 5 53.65 -13.53 3.44
CA ASN A 5 52.87 -14.78 3.52
C ASN A 5 51.87 -14.80 4.67
N LYS A 6 52.17 -14.16 5.82
CA LYS A 6 51.24 -14.11 6.97
C LYS A 6 50.02 -13.24 6.67
N ASN A 7 50.22 -12.06 6.05
CA ASN A 7 49.11 -11.14 5.72
C ASN A 7 48.22 -11.74 4.59
N GLU A 8 48.82 -12.41 3.59
CA GLU A 8 48.09 -13.12 2.56
C GLU A 8 47.20 -14.24 3.14
N LYS A 9 47.69 -14.97 4.10
CA LYS A 9 46.94 -16.02 4.81
C LYS A 9 45.76 -15.42 5.61
N ILE A 10 46.02 -14.37 6.39
CA ILE A 10 44.99 -13.70 7.18
C ILE A 10 43.89 -13.16 6.25
N LEU A 11 44.23 -12.51 5.16
CA LEU A 11 43.28 -11.98 4.18
C LEU A 11 42.44 -13.10 3.55
N SER A 12 43.09 -14.19 3.17
CA SER A 12 42.43 -15.37 2.61
C SER A 12 41.46 -16.01 3.60
N GLU A 13 41.86 -16.16 4.88
CA GLU A 13 41.00 -16.68 5.94
C GLU A 13 39.79 -15.76 6.18
N ALA A 14 40.01 -14.42 6.23
CA ALA A 14 38.94 -13.46 6.39
C ALA A 14 37.90 -13.49 5.26
N ILE A 15 38.36 -13.61 4.01
CA ILE A 15 37.47 -13.76 2.85
C ILE A 15 36.73 -15.09 2.91
N ASN A 16 37.42 -16.18 3.15
CA ASN A 16 36.84 -17.53 3.16
C ASN A 16 35.88 -17.77 4.31
N SER A 17 35.98 -17.01 5.41
CA SER A 17 35.04 -17.10 6.55
C SER A 17 33.75 -16.33 6.34
N ASN A 18 33.75 -15.29 5.50
CA ASN A 18 32.64 -14.35 5.37
C ASN A 18 31.91 -14.42 4.03
N TYR A 19 32.56 -14.92 2.99
CA TYR A 19 32.00 -14.98 1.64
C TYR A 19 31.92 -16.42 1.13
N ALA A 20 30.89 -16.69 0.34
CA ALA A 20 30.82 -17.92 -0.43
C ALA A 20 31.79 -17.82 -1.60
N VAL A 21 32.85 -18.68 -1.61
CA VAL A 21 33.91 -18.65 -2.59
C VAL A 21 33.92 -19.96 -3.37
N ILE A 22 33.97 -19.87 -4.69
CA ILE A 22 34.08 -21.01 -5.58
C ILE A 22 34.98 -20.67 -6.76
N TYR A 23 35.74 -21.62 -7.21
CA TYR A 23 36.76 -21.51 -8.28
C TYR A 23 36.34 -22.36 -9.45
N PHE A 24 36.50 -21.82 -10.65
CA PHE A 24 36.17 -22.48 -11.89
C PHE A 24 37.36 -22.47 -12.86
N LYS A 25 37.43 -23.50 -13.68
CA LYS A 25 38.22 -23.42 -14.93
C LYS A 25 37.57 -22.39 -15.87
N PRO A 26 38.27 -21.88 -16.88
CA PRO A 26 37.72 -20.96 -17.87
C PRO A 26 36.51 -21.50 -18.63
N ASP A 27 36.34 -22.82 -18.69
CA ASP A 27 35.17 -23.49 -19.27
C ASP A 27 33.97 -23.58 -18.35
N GLY A 28 34.08 -23.11 -17.09
CA GLY A 28 33.01 -23.16 -16.09
C GLY A 28 33.00 -24.42 -15.22
N THR A 29 33.99 -25.32 -15.36
CA THR A 29 34.13 -26.49 -14.51
C THR A 29 34.62 -26.11 -13.12
N VAL A 30 33.96 -26.59 -12.06
CA VAL A 30 34.33 -26.32 -10.67
C VAL A 30 35.66 -26.97 -10.31
N ILE A 31 36.58 -26.19 -9.76
CA ILE A 31 37.87 -26.63 -9.24
C ILE A 31 37.78 -26.93 -7.74
N LYS A 32 37.29 -25.97 -6.97
CA LYS A 32 37.14 -26.04 -5.51
C LYS A 32 36.08 -25.02 -5.02
N ALA A 33 35.56 -25.23 -3.81
CA ALA A 33 34.68 -24.31 -3.13
C ALA A 33 34.97 -24.31 -1.63
N ASN A 34 34.68 -23.20 -0.96
CA ASN A 34 34.83 -23.14 0.49
C ASN A 34 33.54 -23.63 1.21
N GLU A 35 33.66 -23.85 2.51
CA GLU A 35 32.51 -24.31 3.32
C GLU A 35 31.32 -23.38 3.29
N VAL A 36 31.55 -22.05 3.23
CA VAL A 36 30.47 -21.06 3.17
C VAL A 36 29.65 -21.23 1.90
N PHE A 37 30.31 -21.43 0.75
CA PHE A 37 29.65 -21.74 -0.52
C PHE A 37 28.84 -23.04 -0.45
N LEU A 38 29.47 -24.09 0.06
CA LEU A 38 28.89 -25.43 0.13
C LEU A 38 27.63 -25.42 1.04
N LYS A 39 27.73 -24.83 2.24
CA LYS A 39 26.59 -24.66 3.15
C LYS A 39 25.48 -23.80 2.53
N THR A 40 25.84 -22.69 1.88
CA THR A 40 24.89 -21.78 1.24
C THR A 40 24.10 -22.48 0.13
N MET A 41 24.78 -23.30 -0.70
CA MET A 41 24.16 -23.98 -1.83
C MET A 41 23.60 -25.37 -1.49
N GLY A 42 23.95 -25.91 -0.32
CA GLY A 42 23.46 -27.21 0.16
C GLY A 42 24.15 -28.43 -0.46
N TYR A 43 25.37 -28.27 -0.98
CA TYR A 43 26.17 -29.36 -1.59
C TYR A 43 27.37 -29.75 -0.72
N SER A 44 27.86 -30.98 -0.92
CA SER A 44 29.18 -31.35 -0.46
C SER A 44 30.23 -30.99 -1.53
N LEU A 45 31.53 -31.02 -1.15
CA LEU A 45 32.61 -30.68 -2.08
C LEU A 45 32.68 -31.69 -3.22
N GLU A 46 32.54 -32.97 -2.91
CA GLU A 46 32.59 -34.08 -3.87
C GLU A 46 31.48 -34.01 -4.93
N GLU A 47 30.34 -33.42 -4.56
CA GLU A 47 29.21 -33.28 -5.46
C GLU A 47 29.41 -32.16 -6.49
N VAL A 48 30.26 -31.17 -6.20
CA VAL A 48 30.44 -29.99 -7.06
C VAL A 48 31.75 -30.00 -7.86
N VAL A 49 32.82 -30.55 -7.33
CA VAL A 49 34.14 -30.60 -8.01
C VAL A 49 34.02 -31.39 -9.33
N GLY A 50 34.56 -30.83 -10.40
CA GLY A 50 34.47 -31.38 -11.75
C GLY A 50 33.10 -31.21 -12.44
N LYS A 51 32.11 -30.69 -11.75
CA LYS A 51 30.84 -30.35 -12.39
C LYS A 51 30.88 -28.95 -12.99
N HIS A 52 29.99 -28.70 -13.94
CA HIS A 52 29.91 -27.41 -14.60
C HIS A 52 29.03 -26.42 -13.83
N HIS A 53 29.37 -25.13 -13.89
CA HIS A 53 28.64 -24.03 -13.24
C HIS A 53 27.12 -24.07 -13.49
N SER A 54 26.68 -24.59 -14.65
CA SER A 54 25.25 -24.68 -15.01
C SER A 54 24.44 -25.45 -13.98
N MET A 55 25.02 -26.33 -13.15
CA MET A 55 24.30 -27.06 -12.11
C MET A 55 23.67 -26.14 -11.06
N PHE A 56 24.17 -24.93 -10.89
CA PHE A 56 23.66 -23.91 -9.97
C PHE A 56 22.66 -22.95 -10.63
N CYS A 57 22.29 -23.19 -11.88
CA CYS A 57 21.42 -22.32 -12.67
C CYS A 57 20.12 -23.02 -13.06
N GLU A 58 19.06 -22.25 -13.28
CA GLU A 58 17.89 -22.79 -13.96
C GLU A 58 18.24 -23.19 -15.39
N GLU A 59 17.73 -24.32 -15.85
CA GLU A 59 18.02 -24.86 -17.19
C GLU A 59 17.70 -23.86 -18.32
N LYS A 60 16.56 -23.14 -18.17
CA LYS A 60 16.18 -22.11 -19.14
C LYS A 60 17.21 -21.00 -19.28
N PHE A 61 17.86 -20.59 -18.17
CA PHE A 61 18.89 -19.54 -18.18
C PHE A 61 20.18 -20.03 -18.86
N THR A 62 20.59 -21.27 -18.63
CA THR A 62 21.82 -21.80 -19.22
C THR A 62 21.78 -21.89 -20.75
N LYS A 63 20.57 -21.85 -21.34
CA LYS A 63 20.37 -21.87 -22.80
C LYS A 63 20.36 -20.47 -23.43
N THR A 64 20.34 -19.40 -22.60
CA THR A 64 20.32 -18.01 -23.10
C THR A 64 21.65 -17.56 -23.69
N GLN A 65 21.59 -16.54 -24.56
CA GLN A 65 22.77 -15.88 -25.07
C GLN A 65 23.52 -15.15 -23.95
N GLU A 66 22.83 -14.53 -23.02
CA GLU A 66 23.42 -13.87 -21.85
C GLU A 66 24.35 -14.80 -21.04
N TYR A 67 23.92 -16.03 -20.79
CA TYR A 67 24.75 -17.02 -20.10
C TYR A 67 26.04 -17.34 -20.86
N LYS A 68 25.95 -17.52 -22.17
CA LYS A 68 27.11 -17.82 -23.06
C LYS A 68 28.05 -16.63 -23.12
N ASP A 69 27.52 -15.42 -23.27
CA ASP A 69 28.31 -14.19 -23.35
C ASP A 69 29.00 -13.89 -22.03
N GLY A 70 28.35 -14.15 -20.88
CA GLY A 70 29.01 -14.05 -19.58
C GLY A 70 30.27 -14.93 -19.48
N TRP A 71 30.21 -16.17 -19.90
CA TRP A 71 31.40 -17.05 -19.92
C TRP A 71 32.43 -16.67 -20.99
N ASN A 72 31.99 -16.10 -22.12
CA ASN A 72 32.91 -15.55 -23.13
C ASN A 72 33.70 -14.35 -22.58
N ASP A 73 33.02 -13.44 -21.89
CA ASP A 73 33.64 -12.28 -21.25
C ASP A 73 34.63 -12.69 -20.16
N LEU A 74 34.29 -13.67 -19.34
CA LEU A 74 35.19 -14.21 -18.31
C LEU A 74 36.47 -14.84 -18.95
N ARG A 75 36.30 -15.57 -20.04
CA ARG A 75 37.44 -16.11 -20.82
C ARG A 75 38.33 -15.02 -21.46
N ALA A 76 37.68 -13.89 -21.79
CA ALA A 76 38.39 -12.71 -22.29
C ALA A 76 39.04 -11.86 -21.17
N GLY A 77 38.98 -12.32 -19.91
CA GLY A 77 39.57 -11.62 -18.76
C GLY A 77 38.71 -10.48 -18.18
N LYS A 78 37.44 -10.38 -18.57
CA LYS A 78 36.53 -9.37 -18.03
C LYS A 78 35.87 -9.86 -16.75
N THR A 79 35.82 -9.00 -15.73
CA THR A 79 35.10 -9.26 -14.49
C THR A 79 33.59 -9.08 -14.69
N LEU A 80 32.78 -9.97 -14.10
CA LEU A 80 31.33 -9.89 -14.12
C LEU A 80 30.79 -9.73 -12.68
N THR A 81 30.17 -8.60 -12.38
CA THR A 81 29.55 -8.32 -11.06
C THR A 81 28.09 -8.01 -11.24
N ALA A 82 27.21 -8.80 -10.59
CA ALA A 82 25.76 -8.60 -10.63
C ALA A 82 25.05 -9.33 -9.48
N GLU A 83 23.74 -9.19 -9.45
CA GLU A 83 22.86 -10.05 -8.65
C GLU A 83 22.34 -11.19 -9.52
N PHE A 84 22.52 -12.40 -9.04
CA PHE A 84 22.21 -13.61 -9.78
C PHE A 84 21.19 -14.47 -9.04
N GLN A 85 20.16 -14.93 -9.73
CA GLN A 85 19.34 -16.01 -9.25
C GLN A 85 20.03 -17.34 -9.51
N ARG A 86 20.08 -18.20 -8.48
CA ARG A 86 20.71 -19.53 -8.56
C ARG A 86 19.79 -20.57 -7.95
N VAL A 87 20.09 -21.84 -8.22
CA VAL A 87 19.34 -23.00 -7.73
C VAL A 87 20.22 -23.80 -6.79
N LYS A 88 19.71 -24.02 -5.58
CA LYS A 88 20.35 -24.87 -4.57
C LYS A 88 20.12 -26.36 -4.86
N LYS A 89 20.79 -27.23 -4.10
CA LYS A 89 20.64 -28.69 -4.20
C LYS A 89 19.19 -29.14 -4.00
N ASP A 90 18.46 -28.52 -3.06
CA ASP A 90 17.06 -28.81 -2.75
C ASP A 90 16.07 -28.20 -3.76
N LYS A 91 16.58 -27.64 -4.88
CA LYS A 91 15.83 -26.94 -5.92
C LYS A 91 15.21 -25.59 -5.50
N SER A 92 15.43 -25.14 -4.28
CA SER A 92 15.03 -23.79 -3.87
C SER A 92 15.86 -22.72 -4.58
N LEU A 93 15.25 -21.55 -4.79
CA LEU A 93 15.90 -20.40 -5.40
C LEU A 93 16.67 -19.60 -4.35
N ILE A 94 17.85 -19.13 -4.74
CA ILE A 94 18.70 -18.25 -3.95
C ILE A 94 19.13 -17.06 -4.79
N PHE A 95 19.21 -15.88 -4.19
CA PHE A 95 19.73 -14.68 -4.83
C PHE A 95 21.12 -14.37 -4.27
N LEU A 96 22.11 -14.36 -5.14
CA LEU A 96 23.49 -14.08 -4.79
C LEU A 96 23.95 -12.77 -5.42
N ARG A 97 24.46 -11.83 -4.62
CA ARG A 97 25.31 -10.77 -5.16
C ARG A 97 26.71 -11.33 -5.31
N ALA A 98 27.24 -11.33 -6.52
CA ALA A 98 28.49 -12.00 -6.79
C ALA A 98 29.35 -11.28 -7.81
N SER A 99 30.68 -11.43 -7.64
CA SER A 99 31.70 -11.04 -8.61
C SER A 99 32.43 -12.27 -9.07
N TYR A 100 32.49 -12.47 -10.39
CA TYR A 100 33.32 -13.44 -11.04
C TYR A 100 34.55 -12.72 -11.56
N MET A 101 35.74 -13.15 -11.10
CA MET A 101 37.02 -12.49 -11.33
C MET A 101 37.97 -13.46 -11.99
N PRO A 102 38.28 -13.27 -13.27
CA PRO A 102 39.31 -14.06 -13.94
C PRO A 102 40.71 -13.81 -13.34
N VAL A 103 41.41 -14.86 -13.03
CA VAL A 103 42.85 -14.82 -12.66
C VAL A 103 43.65 -15.00 -13.92
N ILE A 104 44.47 -14.01 -14.25
CA ILE A 104 45.24 -13.95 -15.49
C ILE A 104 46.71 -14.12 -15.17
N GLU A 105 47.37 -15.06 -15.88
CA GLU A 105 48.78 -15.23 -15.84
C GLU A 105 49.31 -15.38 -17.29
N ASN A 106 50.38 -14.67 -17.59
CA ASN A 106 50.98 -14.63 -18.93
C ASN A 106 49.97 -14.34 -20.08
N GLY A 107 48.97 -13.45 -19.79
CA GLY A 107 47.95 -13.07 -20.76
C GLY A 107 46.82 -14.11 -20.98
N LYS A 108 46.82 -15.19 -20.22
CA LYS A 108 45.76 -16.23 -20.29
C LYS A 108 45.00 -16.32 -18.99
N VAL A 109 43.68 -16.53 -19.07
CA VAL A 109 42.84 -16.80 -17.90
C VAL A 109 43.13 -18.23 -17.44
N LEU A 110 43.63 -18.39 -16.21
CA LEU A 110 43.91 -19.68 -15.59
C LEU A 110 42.66 -20.24 -14.89
N GLU A 111 42.01 -19.41 -14.13
CA GLU A 111 40.82 -19.76 -13.38
C GLU A 111 39.92 -18.53 -13.20
N VAL A 112 38.67 -18.76 -12.80
CA VAL A 112 37.72 -17.72 -12.43
C VAL A 112 37.35 -17.91 -10.96
N ILE A 113 37.61 -16.90 -10.14
CA ILE A 113 37.20 -16.88 -8.73
C ILE A 113 35.86 -16.16 -8.64
N LYS A 114 34.89 -16.82 -8.02
CA LYS A 114 33.62 -16.18 -7.67
C LYS A 114 33.57 -15.93 -6.16
N LEU A 115 33.37 -14.68 -5.82
CA LEU A 115 32.98 -14.25 -4.47
C LEU A 115 31.47 -13.95 -4.47
N ALA A 116 30.73 -14.52 -3.54
CA ALA A 116 29.28 -14.35 -3.48
C ALA A 116 28.79 -14.13 -2.04
N GLN A 117 27.73 -13.35 -1.94
CA GLN A 117 27.00 -13.12 -0.72
C GLN A 117 25.52 -13.46 -0.96
N ASP A 118 24.92 -14.20 -0.02
CA ASP A 118 23.48 -14.48 -0.06
C ASP A 118 22.70 -13.23 0.31
N ILE A 119 21.90 -12.75 -0.63
CA ILE A 119 21.00 -11.59 -0.47
C ILE A 119 19.52 -11.98 -0.50
N THR A 120 19.23 -13.28 -0.43
CA THR A 120 17.86 -13.81 -0.60
C THR A 120 16.89 -13.19 0.40
N LYS A 121 17.27 -13.13 1.68
CA LYS A 121 16.43 -12.53 2.73
C LYS A 121 16.11 -11.06 2.41
N ASN A 122 17.09 -10.27 2.02
CA ASN A 122 16.89 -8.86 1.68
C ASN A 122 16.07 -8.70 0.39
N ARG A 123 16.33 -9.55 -0.62
CA ARG A 123 15.58 -9.54 -1.87
C ARG A 123 14.11 -9.88 -1.68
N LEU A 124 13.83 -10.95 -0.91
CA LEU A 124 12.45 -11.34 -0.58
C LEU A 124 11.73 -10.26 0.24
N LYS A 125 12.41 -9.65 1.20
CA LYS A 125 11.87 -8.52 1.96
C LYS A 125 11.50 -7.35 1.05
N ASN A 126 12.39 -6.98 0.12
CA ASN A 126 12.12 -5.91 -0.84
C ASN A 126 10.97 -6.26 -1.79
N LEU A 127 10.91 -7.50 -2.30
CA LEU A 127 9.81 -7.97 -3.14
C LEU A 127 8.48 -7.94 -2.38
N PHE A 128 8.47 -8.30 -1.11
CA PHE A 128 7.29 -8.21 -0.27
C PHE A 128 6.81 -6.75 -0.12
N PHE A 129 7.70 -5.82 0.18
CA PHE A 129 7.34 -4.39 0.26
C PHE A 129 6.83 -3.84 -1.06
N ILE A 130 7.49 -4.17 -2.17
CA ILE A 130 7.01 -3.79 -3.51
C ILE A 130 5.62 -4.36 -3.78
N GLY A 131 5.40 -5.63 -3.38
CA GLY A 131 4.09 -6.29 -3.48
C GLY A 131 3.01 -5.58 -2.67
N GLN A 132 3.31 -5.21 -1.42
CA GLN A 132 2.40 -4.44 -0.57
C GLN A 132 2.04 -3.09 -1.19
N VAL A 133 3.03 -2.33 -1.65
CA VAL A 133 2.80 -1.02 -2.32
C VAL A 133 1.93 -1.19 -3.56
N LYS A 134 2.18 -2.22 -4.38
CA LYS A 134 1.35 -2.53 -5.55
C LYS A 134 -0.09 -2.87 -5.17
N ALA A 135 -0.29 -3.65 -4.10
CA ALA A 135 -1.63 -4.00 -3.61
C ALA A 135 -2.39 -2.77 -3.12
N ILE A 136 -1.74 -1.90 -2.35
CA ILE A 136 -2.31 -0.63 -1.88
C ILE A 136 -2.69 0.26 -3.07
N ASN A 137 -1.78 0.41 -4.05
CA ASN A 137 -2.04 1.21 -5.25
C ASN A 137 -3.19 0.68 -6.12
N LYS A 138 -3.48 -0.63 -6.06
CA LYS A 138 -4.59 -1.23 -6.80
C LYS A 138 -5.95 -0.89 -6.19
N SER A 139 -6.04 -0.77 -4.87
CA SER A 139 -7.29 -0.58 -4.13
C SER A 139 -7.57 0.86 -3.71
N ASN A 140 -6.54 1.71 -3.56
CA ASN A 140 -6.67 3.05 -3.04
C ASN A 140 -6.31 4.11 -4.09
N ALA A 141 -6.92 5.28 -3.96
CA ALA A 141 -6.44 6.49 -4.60
C ALA A 141 -5.19 6.97 -3.84
N VAL A 142 -4.05 7.05 -4.52
CA VAL A 142 -2.76 7.40 -3.91
C VAL A 142 -2.18 8.61 -4.60
N ILE A 143 -1.69 9.57 -3.80
CA ILE A 143 -1.00 10.77 -4.29
C ILE A 143 0.15 11.12 -3.33
N GLU A 144 1.24 11.61 -3.88
CA GLU A 144 2.47 11.95 -3.17
C GLU A 144 2.77 13.44 -3.29
N PHE A 145 3.26 14.02 -2.21
CA PHE A 145 3.62 15.43 -2.11
C PHE A 145 5.03 15.60 -1.55
N ASP A 146 5.68 16.69 -1.90
CA ASP A 146 6.80 17.20 -1.11
C ASP A 146 6.30 17.82 0.20
N MET A 147 7.23 18.25 1.06
CA MET A 147 6.89 18.86 2.35
C MET A 147 6.28 20.26 2.24
N ASN A 148 6.30 20.87 1.05
CA ASN A 148 5.63 22.12 0.75
C ASN A 148 4.21 21.91 0.18
N GLY A 149 3.77 20.65 0.01
CA GLY A 149 2.48 20.32 -0.55
C GLY A 149 2.43 20.30 -2.08
N ASN A 150 3.56 20.35 -2.78
CA ASN A 150 3.59 20.20 -4.22
C ASN A 150 3.44 18.73 -4.61
N ILE A 151 2.62 18.47 -5.61
CA ILE A 151 2.30 17.12 -6.08
C ILE A 151 3.49 16.54 -6.84
N LEU A 152 3.99 15.41 -6.38
CA LEU A 152 5.09 14.68 -7.00
C LEU A 152 4.61 13.56 -7.92
N ASN A 153 3.55 12.86 -7.51
CA ASN A 153 3.02 11.72 -8.24
C ASN A 153 1.58 11.41 -7.80
N ALA A 154 0.81 10.75 -8.68
CA ALA A 154 -0.52 10.20 -8.37
C ALA A 154 -0.76 8.92 -9.17
N ASN A 155 -1.50 7.96 -8.60
CA ASN A 155 -1.91 6.75 -9.31
C ASN A 155 -3.20 6.97 -10.10
N ASP A 156 -3.52 6.01 -10.96
CA ASP A 156 -4.71 6.09 -11.83
C ASP A 156 -6.01 6.16 -11.03
N ASN A 157 -6.09 5.49 -9.89
CA ASN A 157 -7.28 5.57 -9.03
C ASN A 157 -7.53 7.00 -8.55
N PHE A 158 -6.48 7.71 -8.10
CA PHE A 158 -6.60 9.11 -7.71
C PHE A 158 -7.00 9.99 -8.88
N LEU A 159 -6.34 9.83 -10.03
CA LEU A 159 -6.61 10.60 -11.24
C LEU A 159 -8.05 10.42 -11.71
N ASN A 160 -8.53 9.17 -11.75
CA ASN A 160 -9.90 8.84 -12.15
C ASN A 160 -10.93 9.39 -11.16
N THR A 161 -10.69 9.26 -9.85
CA THR A 161 -11.59 9.75 -8.81
C THR A 161 -11.78 11.27 -8.92
N LEU A 162 -10.70 12.03 -9.07
CA LEU A 162 -10.74 13.50 -9.14
C LEU A 162 -10.97 14.03 -10.56
N GLY A 163 -10.90 13.17 -11.59
CA GLY A 163 -11.13 13.54 -13.00
C GLY A 163 -9.97 14.29 -13.66
N TYR A 164 -8.76 14.18 -13.14
CA TYR A 164 -7.57 14.85 -13.69
C TYR A 164 -6.69 13.90 -14.52
N LYS A 165 -5.89 14.46 -15.41
CA LYS A 165 -4.74 13.78 -15.98
C LYS A 165 -3.51 14.07 -15.14
N LYS A 166 -2.52 13.18 -15.17
CA LYS A 166 -1.29 13.33 -14.37
C LYS A 166 -0.57 14.64 -14.64
N ASP A 167 -0.44 15.01 -15.92
CA ASP A 167 0.23 16.24 -16.34
C ASP A 167 -0.52 17.52 -15.94
N ASP A 168 -1.83 17.39 -15.65
CA ASP A 168 -2.62 18.52 -15.16
C ASP A 168 -2.29 18.91 -13.73
N ILE A 169 -1.73 17.98 -12.92
CA ILE A 169 -1.60 18.16 -11.47
C ILE A 169 -0.16 18.08 -10.95
N VAL A 170 0.74 17.31 -11.55
CA VAL A 170 2.13 17.19 -11.11
C VAL A 170 2.81 18.57 -11.10
N GLY A 171 3.52 18.88 -10.02
CA GLY A 171 4.15 20.18 -9.75
C GLY A 171 3.20 21.25 -9.23
N LYS A 172 1.89 21.04 -9.23
CA LYS A 172 0.93 21.96 -8.60
C LYS A 172 0.81 21.66 -7.11
N HIS A 173 0.34 22.65 -6.36
CA HIS A 173 0.16 22.53 -4.91
C HIS A 173 -1.17 21.83 -4.59
N HIS A 174 -1.20 21.07 -3.47
CA HIS A 174 -2.38 20.36 -2.95
C HIS A 174 -3.66 21.20 -2.89
N SER A 175 -3.52 22.50 -2.67
CA SER A 175 -4.65 23.44 -2.58
C SER A 175 -5.57 23.46 -3.80
N ILE A 176 -5.13 22.95 -4.97
CA ILE A 176 -5.99 22.85 -6.16
C ILE A 176 -7.19 21.91 -5.96
N PHE A 177 -7.13 21.03 -4.97
CA PHE A 177 -8.21 20.11 -4.61
C PHE A 177 -9.07 20.62 -3.44
N CYS A 178 -8.83 21.83 -2.96
CA CYS A 178 -9.50 22.38 -1.79
C CYS A 178 -10.43 23.53 -2.17
N GLU A 179 -11.50 23.68 -1.41
CA GLU A 179 -12.36 24.86 -1.50
C GLU A 179 -11.60 26.14 -1.16
N GLU A 180 -11.98 27.26 -1.76
CA GLU A 180 -11.31 28.56 -1.60
C GLU A 180 -11.21 28.98 -0.13
N ASN A 181 -12.29 28.82 0.62
CA ASN A 181 -12.35 29.18 2.04
C ASN A 181 -11.40 28.33 2.89
N TYR A 182 -11.34 27.01 2.60
CA TYR A 182 -10.48 26.09 3.34
C TYR A 182 -8.99 26.33 3.06
N LYS A 183 -8.60 26.47 1.79
CA LYS A 183 -7.18 26.65 1.44
C LYS A 183 -6.56 27.94 2.03
N ASN A 184 -7.39 28.96 2.32
CA ASN A 184 -6.96 30.22 2.91
C ASN A 184 -7.07 30.24 4.45
N SER A 185 -7.61 29.17 5.06
CA SER A 185 -7.84 29.07 6.50
C SER A 185 -6.56 28.82 7.30
N ASN A 186 -6.62 29.14 8.60
CA ASN A 186 -5.57 28.76 9.54
C ASN A 186 -5.50 27.23 9.73
N GLU A 187 -6.63 26.55 9.63
CA GLU A 187 -6.72 25.09 9.72
C GLU A 187 -5.87 24.42 8.63
N TYR A 188 -5.95 24.92 7.39
CA TYR A 188 -5.12 24.40 6.30
C TYR A 188 -3.63 24.63 6.50
N LYS A 189 -3.24 25.78 7.09
CA LYS A 189 -1.85 26.06 7.44
C LYS A 189 -1.36 25.11 8.55
N GLU A 190 -2.16 24.89 9.58
CA GLU A 190 -1.81 23.98 10.68
C GLU A 190 -1.77 22.53 10.21
N PHE A 191 -2.63 22.14 9.28
CA PHE A 191 -2.59 20.82 8.63
C PHE A 191 -1.19 20.54 8.02
N TRP A 192 -0.64 21.46 7.21
CA TRP A 192 0.69 21.28 6.63
C TRP A 192 1.80 21.37 7.66
N LYS A 193 1.68 22.23 8.67
CA LYS A 193 2.64 22.28 9.78
C LYS A 193 2.69 20.96 10.57
N LYS A 194 1.53 20.36 10.81
CA LYS A 194 1.42 19.05 11.47
C LYS A 194 2.18 17.99 10.68
N LEU A 195 1.95 17.90 9.37
CA LEU A 195 2.65 16.95 8.49
C LEU A 195 4.18 17.22 8.48
N ASN A 196 4.59 18.49 8.49
CA ASN A 196 6.00 18.89 8.54
C ASN A 196 6.70 18.52 9.87
N ARG A 197 5.95 18.40 10.96
CA ARG A 197 6.45 17.84 12.23
C ARG A 197 6.55 16.32 12.22
N GLY A 198 6.14 15.67 11.13
CA GLY A 198 6.13 14.21 11.02
C GLY A 198 4.88 13.54 11.60
N GLU A 199 3.86 14.32 11.93
CA GLU A 199 2.59 13.81 12.43
C GLU A 199 1.66 13.47 11.25
N PHE A 200 1.02 12.30 11.27
CA PHE A 200 0.02 11.94 10.26
C PHE A 200 -1.31 12.68 10.51
N ASP A 201 -2.12 12.81 9.46
CA ASP A 201 -3.48 13.33 9.55
C ASP A 201 -4.46 12.39 8.85
N SER A 202 -5.64 12.18 9.43
CA SER A 202 -6.65 11.31 8.84
C SER A 202 -8.06 11.79 9.16
N GLY A 203 -8.95 11.63 8.18
CA GLY A 203 -10.34 12.05 8.33
C GLY A 203 -11.13 11.93 7.03
N GLU A 204 -12.33 12.49 7.05
CA GLU A 204 -13.15 12.66 5.87
C GLU A 204 -13.02 14.10 5.37
N TYR A 205 -12.77 14.25 4.09
CA TYR A 205 -12.49 15.55 3.49
C TYR A 205 -13.34 15.76 2.24
N LEU A 206 -13.91 16.94 2.10
CA LEU A 206 -14.44 17.40 0.82
C LEU A 206 -13.28 17.87 -0.07
N ARG A 207 -13.25 17.39 -1.29
CA ARG A 207 -12.26 17.79 -2.30
C ARG A 207 -12.94 18.20 -3.59
N ILE A 208 -12.29 19.10 -4.30
CA ILE A 208 -12.76 19.62 -5.58
C ILE A 208 -12.01 18.89 -6.69
N GLY A 209 -12.74 18.10 -7.44
CA GLY A 209 -12.25 17.47 -8.65
C GLY A 209 -12.22 18.44 -9.84
N LYS A 210 -11.81 17.92 -11.00
CA LYS A 210 -11.84 18.68 -12.25
C LYS A 210 -13.26 19.17 -12.52
N ASN A 211 -13.37 20.40 -13.06
CA ASN A 211 -14.64 21.05 -13.35
C ASN A 211 -15.54 21.32 -12.12
N GLY A 212 -14.95 21.45 -10.95
CA GLY A 212 -15.68 21.82 -9.73
C GLY A 212 -16.48 20.68 -9.09
N LYS A 213 -16.30 19.41 -9.50
CA LYS A 213 -17.00 18.26 -8.92
C LYS A 213 -16.64 18.10 -7.44
N HIS A 214 -17.64 18.08 -6.57
CA HIS A 214 -17.46 17.78 -5.16
C HIS A 214 -17.30 16.28 -4.93
N ILE A 215 -16.23 15.90 -4.25
CA ILE A 215 -15.86 14.50 -4.00
C ILE A 215 -15.52 14.38 -2.52
N TRP A 216 -16.28 13.57 -1.80
CA TRP A 216 -15.97 13.20 -0.43
C TRP A 216 -15.00 12.04 -0.42
N ILE A 217 -13.91 12.21 0.28
CA ILE A 217 -12.90 11.16 0.47
C ILE A 217 -12.67 10.88 1.93
N GLN A 218 -12.51 9.62 2.28
CA GLN A 218 -11.85 9.22 3.51
C GLN A 218 -10.37 9.06 3.20
N ALA A 219 -9.51 9.79 3.89
CA ALA A 219 -8.09 9.81 3.56
C ALA A 219 -7.20 9.87 4.79
N SER A 220 -5.97 9.36 4.63
CA SER A 220 -4.86 9.57 5.55
C SER A 220 -3.66 10.15 4.81
N TYR A 221 -3.00 11.14 5.43
CA TYR A 221 -1.78 11.79 4.96
C TYR A 221 -0.63 11.36 5.86
N ASN A 222 0.36 10.67 5.31
CA ASN A 222 1.39 9.99 6.08
C ASN A 222 2.77 10.52 5.67
N PRO A 223 3.48 11.22 6.57
CA PRO A 223 4.85 11.61 6.33
C PRO A 223 5.78 10.40 6.19
N ILE A 224 6.68 10.47 5.22
CA ILE A 224 7.76 9.50 5.01
C ILE A 224 9.06 10.15 5.44
N PHE A 225 9.90 9.39 6.14
CA PHE A 225 11.12 9.89 6.77
C PHE A 225 12.36 9.39 6.04
N ASP A 226 13.39 10.23 6.00
CA ASP A 226 14.73 9.88 5.55
C ASP A 226 15.52 9.11 6.63
N MET A 227 16.80 8.84 6.35
CA MET A 227 17.67 8.10 7.28
C MET A 227 18.00 8.87 8.57
N ASP A 228 17.85 10.19 8.56
CA ASP A 228 18.06 11.07 9.72
C ASP A 228 16.76 11.26 10.53
N GLY A 229 15.66 10.61 10.13
CA GLY A 229 14.36 10.70 10.77
C GLY A 229 13.62 12.01 10.45
N LYS A 230 14.01 12.73 9.42
CA LYS A 230 13.33 13.94 8.97
C LYS A 230 12.29 13.60 7.92
N ALA A 231 11.06 14.13 8.06
CA ALA A 231 10.04 13.99 7.05
C ALA A 231 10.47 14.68 5.74
N PHE A 232 10.42 13.98 4.61
CA PHE A 232 10.83 14.51 3.31
C PHE A 232 9.74 14.37 2.22
N ARG A 233 8.68 13.62 2.50
CA ARG A 233 7.57 13.38 1.59
C ARG A 233 6.30 13.07 2.37
N VAL A 234 5.14 13.35 1.80
CA VAL A 234 3.84 12.92 2.32
C VAL A 234 3.18 12.01 1.30
N VAL A 235 2.75 10.82 1.72
CA VAL A 235 1.92 9.92 0.92
C VAL A 235 0.51 9.92 1.47
N LYS A 236 -0.45 10.23 0.61
CA LYS A 236 -1.87 10.19 0.92
C LYS A 236 -2.50 8.94 0.32
N TYR A 237 -3.23 8.23 1.15
CA TYR A 237 -4.15 7.17 0.74
C TYR A 237 -5.58 7.66 0.90
N ALA A 238 -6.43 7.41 -0.09
CA ALA A 238 -7.81 7.86 -0.03
C ALA A 238 -8.76 6.84 -0.67
N THR A 239 -9.99 6.84 -0.15
CA THR A 239 -11.15 6.12 -0.71
C THR A 239 -12.25 7.12 -1.00
N ASP A 240 -12.88 7.04 -2.16
CA ASP A 240 -14.07 7.83 -2.50
C ASP A 240 -15.26 7.33 -1.68
N ILE A 241 -15.83 8.23 -0.90
CA ILE A 241 -17.02 8.00 -0.07
C ILE A 241 -18.20 8.88 -0.49
N THR A 242 -18.15 9.47 -1.68
CA THR A 242 -19.15 10.41 -2.16
C THR A 242 -20.54 9.80 -2.18
N ASN A 243 -20.68 8.60 -2.71
CA ASN A 243 -21.98 7.91 -2.73
C ASN A 243 -22.50 7.66 -1.32
N ARG A 244 -21.64 7.21 -0.39
CA ARG A 244 -22.02 7.01 1.03
C ARG A 244 -22.51 8.31 1.66
N LYS A 245 -21.79 9.43 1.43
CA LYS A 245 -22.19 10.75 1.95
C LYS A 245 -23.49 11.23 1.35
N ASN A 246 -23.68 11.10 0.06
CA ASN A 246 -24.93 11.51 -0.60
C ASN A 246 -26.12 10.72 -0.05
N THR A 247 -26.02 9.41 0.06
CA THR A 247 -27.08 8.59 0.68
C THR A 247 -27.36 9.02 2.11
N MET A 248 -26.32 9.33 2.89
CA MET A 248 -26.50 9.82 4.28
C MET A 248 -27.24 11.16 4.33
N PHE A 249 -26.90 12.11 3.46
CA PHE A 249 -27.60 13.40 3.37
C PHE A 249 -29.05 13.25 2.89
N GLU A 250 -29.32 12.34 1.97
CA GLU A 250 -30.69 12.01 1.55
C GLU A 250 -31.50 11.46 2.70
N VAL A 251 -30.97 10.50 3.45
CA VAL A 251 -31.63 9.92 4.63
C VAL A 251 -31.85 10.98 5.73
N GLU A 252 -30.86 11.82 6.00
CA GLU A 252 -31.02 12.92 6.97
C GLU A 252 -32.14 13.89 6.55
N LYS A 253 -32.25 14.19 5.26
CA LYS A 253 -33.31 15.03 4.72
C LYS A 253 -34.70 14.37 4.90
N GLU A 254 -34.80 13.09 4.53
CA GLU A 254 -36.03 12.33 4.68
C GLU A 254 -36.50 12.24 6.15
N ILE A 255 -35.55 11.99 7.08
CA ILE A 255 -35.84 11.99 8.54
C ILE A 255 -36.39 13.34 8.98
N LYS A 256 -35.81 14.44 8.49
CA LYS A 256 -36.31 15.80 8.86
C LYS A 256 -37.69 16.09 8.30
N GLU A 257 -37.97 15.74 7.06
CA GLU A 257 -39.27 15.88 6.42
C GLU A 257 -40.31 15.02 7.13
N PHE A 258 -39.97 13.80 7.50
CA PHE A 258 -40.83 12.93 8.28
C PHE A 258 -41.11 13.45 9.66
N SER A 259 -40.13 13.99 10.39
CA SER A 259 -40.30 14.60 11.69
C SER A 259 -41.28 15.79 11.63
N ASN A 260 -41.18 16.62 10.58
CA ASN A 260 -42.10 17.71 10.34
C ASN A 260 -43.54 17.21 10.09
N SER A 261 -43.69 16.16 9.29
CA SER A 261 -44.97 15.53 9.01
C SER A 261 -45.60 14.95 10.29
N LEU A 262 -44.79 14.35 11.15
CA LEU A 262 -45.19 13.82 12.45
C LEU A 262 -45.73 14.92 13.37
N ASN A 263 -45.04 16.05 13.44
CA ASN A 263 -45.48 17.21 14.22
C ASN A 263 -46.80 17.78 13.71
N THR A 264 -46.98 17.83 12.38
CA THR A 264 -48.24 18.26 11.77
C THR A 264 -49.38 17.31 12.11
N LEU A 265 -49.14 15.99 12.04
CA LEU A 265 -50.13 14.98 12.41
C LEU A 265 -50.51 15.04 13.90
N LEU A 266 -49.50 15.23 14.77
CA LEU A 266 -49.73 15.41 16.21
C LEU A 266 -50.62 16.65 16.47
N THR A 267 -50.31 17.76 15.82
CA THR A 267 -51.08 18.99 15.95
C THR A 267 -52.51 18.79 15.44
N THR A 268 -52.67 18.13 14.30
CA THR A 268 -53.97 17.78 13.74
C THR A 268 -54.76 16.85 14.68
N SER A 269 -54.10 15.82 15.24
CA SER A 269 -54.70 14.91 16.21
C SER A 269 -55.16 15.61 17.48
N ILE A 270 -54.34 16.55 17.99
CA ILE A 270 -54.73 17.37 19.16
C ILE A 270 -55.92 18.24 18.83
N ASN A 271 -55.97 18.83 17.65
CA ASN A 271 -57.13 19.66 17.24
C ASN A 271 -58.39 18.81 17.06
N MET A 272 -58.28 17.63 16.43
CA MET A 272 -59.38 16.67 16.32
C MET A 272 -59.90 16.21 17.70
N LEU A 273 -58.99 16.00 18.67
CA LEU A 273 -59.39 15.67 20.06
C LEU A 273 -60.10 16.84 20.76
N LYS A 274 -59.69 18.09 20.51
CA LYS A 274 -60.39 19.30 20.99
C LYS A 274 -61.77 19.42 20.37
N ASP A 275 -61.90 19.22 19.07
CA ASP A 275 -63.14 19.26 18.35
C ASP A 275 -64.11 18.16 18.83
N ALA A 276 -63.58 16.92 19.06
CA ALA A 276 -64.39 15.85 19.68
C ALA A 276 -64.85 16.14 21.11
N LYS A 277 -64.05 16.84 21.92
CA LYS A 277 -64.46 17.33 23.26
C LYS A 277 -65.52 18.42 23.19
N PHE A 278 -65.42 19.28 22.18
CA PHE A 278 -66.42 20.35 21.97
C PHE A 278 -67.76 19.87 21.42
N SER A 279 -67.69 18.76 20.69
CA SER A 279 -68.88 18.14 20.09
C SER A 279 -69.57 17.13 21.01
N ASN A 280 -69.61 17.44 22.32
CA ASN A 280 -70.08 16.55 23.38
C ASN A 280 -71.60 16.23 23.34
N GLU A 281 -72.33 16.61 22.24
CA GLU A 281 -73.75 16.24 22.00
C GLU A 281 -73.95 15.10 20.98
N ASN A 282 -72.83 14.58 20.38
CA ASN A 282 -72.97 13.44 19.45
C ASN A 282 -71.88 12.38 19.69
N SER A 283 -72.04 11.56 20.69
CA SER A 283 -71.07 10.52 21.11
C SER A 283 -70.70 9.49 20.03
N GLN A 284 -71.50 9.33 19.01
CA GLN A 284 -71.24 8.40 17.93
C GLN A 284 -70.14 8.88 16.97
N ASN A 285 -70.13 10.17 16.68
CA ASN A 285 -69.10 10.74 15.79
C ASN A 285 -67.72 10.84 16.49
N ALA A 286 -67.71 11.12 17.81
CA ALA A 286 -66.47 11.13 18.60
C ALA A 286 -65.77 9.78 18.68
N THR A 287 -66.55 8.70 18.80
CA THR A 287 -65.96 7.33 18.83
C THR A 287 -65.34 6.94 17.49
N SER A 288 -66.00 7.28 16.38
CA SER A 288 -65.48 7.00 15.04
C SER A 288 -64.22 7.82 14.74
N SER A 289 -64.19 9.10 15.15
CA SER A 289 -62.99 9.95 15.00
C SER A 289 -61.81 9.47 15.85
N SER A 290 -62.05 9.02 17.07
CA SER A 290 -61.06 8.45 17.97
C SER A 290 -60.44 7.16 17.42
N GLN A 291 -61.27 6.31 16.76
CA GLN A 291 -60.79 5.10 16.11
C GLN A 291 -59.86 5.40 14.93
N ASN A 292 -60.20 6.41 14.12
CA ASN A 292 -59.35 6.81 13.01
C ASN A 292 -58.00 7.39 13.48
N ILE A 293 -57.99 8.16 14.57
CA ILE A 293 -56.76 8.70 15.17
C ILE A 293 -55.85 7.57 15.66
N ASN A 294 -56.39 6.57 16.33
CA ASN A 294 -55.60 5.41 16.80
C ASN A 294 -55.01 4.59 15.66
N SER A 295 -55.75 4.43 14.54
CA SER A 295 -55.24 3.73 13.36
C SER A 295 -54.02 4.46 12.75
N ILE A 296 -54.10 5.78 12.62
CA ILE A 296 -53.01 6.59 12.09
C ILE A 296 -51.78 6.56 13.01
N ILE A 297 -51.98 6.62 14.33
CA ILE A 297 -50.88 6.55 15.31
C ILE A 297 -50.20 5.17 15.24
N GLN A 298 -50.98 4.10 15.06
CA GLN A 298 -50.44 2.76 14.91
C GLN A 298 -49.64 2.61 13.62
N ASP A 299 -50.12 3.15 12.50
CA ASP A 299 -49.39 3.16 11.23
C ASP A 299 -48.13 4.02 11.31
N LEU A 300 -48.19 5.14 12.03
CA LEU A 300 -47.04 5.97 12.31
C LEU A 300 -45.99 5.23 13.16
N SER A 301 -46.45 4.54 14.20
CA SER A 301 -45.55 3.73 15.05
C SER A 301 -44.79 2.70 14.26
N ASN A 302 -45.48 1.97 13.38
CA ASN A 302 -44.87 0.96 12.51
C ASN A 302 -43.84 1.60 11.57
N LYS A 303 -44.13 2.77 11.00
CA LYS A 303 -43.18 3.51 10.16
C LYS A 303 -41.97 4.04 10.94
N ILE A 304 -42.15 4.45 12.19
CA ILE A 304 -41.04 4.84 13.07
C ILE A 304 -40.14 3.67 13.36
N ASP A 305 -40.71 2.51 13.63
CA ASP A 305 -39.94 1.28 13.87
C ASP A 305 -39.14 0.86 12.61
N GLU A 306 -39.72 0.95 11.42
CA GLU A 306 -39.03 0.71 10.15
C GLU A 306 -37.84 1.68 9.94
N MET A 307 -38.06 2.98 10.23
CA MET A 307 -37.00 3.98 10.12
C MET A 307 -35.89 3.81 11.15
N GLN A 308 -36.22 3.49 12.41
CA GLN A 308 -35.21 3.21 13.42
C GLN A 308 -34.34 2.03 13.03
N GLN A 309 -34.94 0.98 12.47
CA GLN A 309 -34.18 -0.17 11.98
C GLN A 309 -33.25 0.21 10.83
N ALA A 310 -33.72 1.04 9.89
CA ALA A 310 -32.88 1.54 8.79
C ALA A 310 -31.68 2.36 9.30
N ILE A 311 -31.88 3.19 10.34
CA ILE A 311 -30.80 3.97 10.99
C ILE A 311 -29.76 3.04 11.64
N ILE A 312 -30.23 1.98 12.34
CA ILE A 312 -29.34 0.99 12.95
C ILE A 312 -28.50 0.27 11.89
N ASP A 313 -29.11 -0.13 10.79
CA ASP A 313 -28.42 -0.83 9.69
C ASP A 313 -27.35 0.07 9.03
N ILE A 314 -27.66 1.34 8.82
CA ILE A 314 -26.69 2.32 8.28
C ILE A 314 -25.53 2.53 9.25
N SER A 315 -25.81 2.72 10.55
CA SER A 315 -24.80 2.89 11.60
C SER A 315 -23.86 1.68 11.68
N SER A 316 -24.43 0.46 11.63
CA SER A 316 -23.68 -0.79 11.63
C SER A 316 -22.75 -0.91 10.41
N LYS A 317 -23.24 -0.57 9.21
CA LYS A 317 -22.43 -0.56 7.99
C LYS A 317 -21.31 0.48 8.06
N THR A 318 -21.59 1.65 8.63
CA THR A 318 -20.58 2.71 8.81
C THR A 318 -19.46 2.27 9.75
N SER A 319 -19.81 1.69 10.91
CA SER A 319 -18.83 1.16 11.88
C SER A 319 -17.96 0.04 11.28
N LYS A 320 -18.58 -0.83 10.49
CA LYS A 320 -17.83 -1.92 9.81
C LYS A 320 -16.84 -1.39 8.78
N ASN A 321 -17.21 -0.33 8.06
CA ASN A 321 -16.32 0.33 7.11
C ASN A 321 -15.16 1.07 7.82
N GLU A 322 -15.42 1.67 8.98
CA GLU A 322 -14.39 2.30 9.82
C GLU A 322 -13.41 1.26 10.37
N GLN A 323 -13.90 0.09 10.75
CA GLN A 323 -13.08 -1.01 11.23
C GLN A 323 -12.17 -1.55 10.12
N ILE A 324 -12.69 -1.74 8.91
CA ILE A 324 -11.92 -2.14 7.73
C ILE A 324 -10.84 -1.11 7.39
N ALA A 325 -11.16 0.19 7.49
CA ALA A 325 -10.19 1.26 7.27
C ALA A 325 -9.09 1.30 8.34
N GLN A 326 -9.45 1.02 9.62
CA GLN A 326 -8.48 0.89 10.71
C GLN A 326 -7.58 -0.33 10.54
N GLU A 327 -8.13 -1.48 10.16
CA GLU A 327 -7.37 -2.70 9.89
C GLU A 327 -6.38 -2.51 8.73
N ALA A 328 -6.81 -1.82 7.66
CA ALA A 328 -5.93 -1.45 6.55
C ALA A 328 -4.79 -0.51 6.99
N THR A 329 -5.05 0.36 7.96
CA THR A 329 -4.05 1.29 8.52
C THR A 329 -3.05 0.57 9.44
N ILE A 330 -3.50 -0.48 10.15
CA ILE A 330 -2.66 -1.30 11.04
C ILE A 330 -1.76 -2.25 10.22
N GLN A 331 -2.25 -2.76 9.09
CA GLN A 331 -1.47 -3.62 8.19
C GLN A 331 -0.43 -2.85 7.35
N SER A 332 -0.50 -1.50 7.33
CA SER A 332 0.45 -0.64 6.62
C SER A 332 1.60 -0.12 7.51
N LYS A 333 1.63 -0.53 8.78
CA LYS A 333 2.73 -0.30 9.72
C LYS A 333 3.58 -1.56 9.89
#